data_a592fabaed90c534a0feff8a1e0244e4
#
_entry.id   a592fabaed90c534a0feff8a1e0244e4
#
_cell.length_a   1.000
_cell.length_b   1.000
_cell.length_c   1.000
_cell.angle_alpha   90.00
_cell.angle_beta   90.00
_cell.angle_gamma   90.00
#
_symmetry.space_group_name_H-M   'P 1'
#
loop_
_entity.id
_entity.type
_entity.pdbx_description
1 polymer ?
#
loop_
_entity_poly.entity_id
_entity_poly.type
_entity_poly.pdbx_seq_one_letter_code
_entity_poly.pdbx_strand_id
1 'polypeptide(L)'
;MGNKGYVTFTLEYNFKYLISFAVGHLEAGKSSNQERIETLRQILETKINNKQSHNKFKNSDYWLILRDLNFRIETSFDIAFRMIQNKEYRDLIRYDQFYVYCKREKDLALAKEGEINFHPPINMCLVLIII
;
A
#
# COMPACT_ATOMS: atom_id res chain seq x y z
N MET A 1 -10.66 16.49 -14.64
CA MET A 1 -9.69 15.42 -14.95
C MET A 1 -9.13 14.92 -13.64
N GLY A 2 -9.27 13.61 -13.35
CA GLY A 2 -8.75 13.03 -12.13
C GLY A 2 -7.21 12.94 -12.20
N ASN A 3 -6.54 13.40 -11.18
CA ASN A 3 -5.08 13.26 -11.00
C ASN A 3 -4.74 12.03 -10.13
N LYS A 4 -5.68 11.10 -10.03
CA LYS A 4 -5.57 9.88 -9.22
C LYS A 4 -5.55 8.66 -10.12
N GLY A 5 -4.87 7.61 -9.69
CA GLY A 5 -4.73 6.37 -10.41
C GLY A 5 -3.42 5.67 -10.12
N TYR A 6 -3.10 4.67 -10.92
CA TYR A 6 -1.85 3.92 -10.78
C TYR A 6 -1.29 3.50 -12.13
N VAL A 7 0.01 3.24 -12.17
CA VAL A 7 0.73 2.68 -13.31
C VAL A 7 1.45 1.43 -12.84
N THR A 8 1.47 0.42 -13.69
CA THR A 8 2.19 -0.83 -13.41
C THR A 8 3.25 -1.09 -14.48
N PHE A 9 4.39 -1.63 -14.06
CA PHE A 9 5.44 -2.09 -14.97
C PHE A 9 6.23 -3.24 -14.34
N THR A 10 6.90 -4.03 -15.17
CA THR A 10 7.73 -5.14 -14.72
C THR A 10 9.14 -4.99 -15.27
N LEU A 11 10.12 -5.20 -14.40
CA LEU A 11 11.53 -5.29 -14.75
C LEU A 11 12.00 -6.73 -14.67
N GLU A 12 12.86 -7.12 -15.59
CA GLU A 12 13.59 -8.38 -15.53
C GLU A 12 15.04 -8.08 -15.05
N TYR A 13 15.42 -8.66 -13.92
CA TYR A 13 16.73 -8.46 -13.33
C TYR A 13 17.60 -9.69 -13.51
N ASN A 14 18.79 -9.52 -14.11
CA ASN A 14 19.77 -10.58 -14.38
C ASN A 14 19.20 -11.77 -15.17
N PHE A 15 18.23 -11.57 -16.04
CA PHE A 15 17.54 -12.63 -16.81
C PHE A 15 16.95 -13.75 -15.91
N LYS A 16 16.72 -13.46 -14.65
CA LYS A 16 16.30 -14.46 -13.67
C LYS A 16 15.07 -14.03 -12.86
N TYR A 17 15.03 -12.79 -12.40
CA TYR A 17 13.99 -12.31 -11.51
C TYR A 17 13.08 -11.32 -12.20
N LEU A 18 11.77 -11.52 -12.08
CA LEU A 18 10.76 -10.57 -12.50
C LEU A 18 10.29 -9.76 -11.30
N ILE A 19 10.49 -8.46 -11.34
CA ILE A 19 10.10 -7.53 -10.29
C ILE A 19 9.04 -6.60 -10.87
N SER A 20 7.82 -6.68 -10.35
CA SER A 20 6.71 -5.80 -10.76
C SER A 20 6.52 -4.66 -9.77
N PHE A 21 6.14 -3.54 -10.32
CA PHE A 21 5.87 -2.31 -9.59
C PHE A 21 4.47 -1.82 -9.91
N ALA A 22 3.74 -1.41 -8.90
CA ALA A 22 2.55 -0.59 -9.03
C ALA A 22 2.82 0.75 -8.33
N VAL A 23 2.83 1.83 -9.08
CA VAL A 23 3.08 3.18 -8.58
C VAL A 23 1.77 3.94 -8.63
N GLY A 24 1.19 4.25 -7.47
CA GLY A 24 -0.14 4.82 -7.36
C GLY A 24 -0.19 6.13 -6.59
N HIS A 25 -1.15 6.97 -6.91
CA HIS A 25 -1.56 8.11 -6.12
C HIS A 25 -3.07 8.00 -5.89
N LEU A 26 -3.46 7.45 -4.75
CA LEU A 26 -4.86 7.14 -4.44
C LEU A 26 -5.61 8.38 -3.97
N GLU A 27 -6.94 8.24 -3.83
CA GLU A 27 -7.83 9.32 -3.46
C GLU A 27 -7.46 9.92 -2.11
N ALA A 28 -7.33 11.26 -2.09
CA ALA A 28 -7.12 12.03 -0.88
C ALA A 28 -8.44 12.25 -0.14
N GLY A 29 -8.35 12.61 1.13
CA GLY A 29 -9.50 12.91 1.96
C GLY A 29 -9.87 11.80 2.94
N LYS A 30 -10.44 12.22 4.07
CA LYS A 30 -10.77 11.29 5.17
C LYS A 30 -11.91 10.35 4.81
N SER A 31 -12.88 10.82 4.02
CA SER A 31 -14.05 10.05 3.59
C SER A 31 -13.77 9.05 2.47
N SER A 32 -12.65 9.18 1.75
CA SER A 32 -12.33 8.35 0.56
C SER A 32 -11.62 7.05 0.90
N ASN A 33 -11.86 6.49 2.08
CA ASN A 33 -11.23 5.22 2.46
C ASN A 33 -11.69 4.06 1.58
N GLN A 34 -12.99 4.02 1.24
CA GLN A 34 -13.55 2.95 0.42
C GLN A 34 -13.01 2.98 -1.01
N GLU A 35 -12.88 4.17 -1.60
CA GLU A 35 -12.31 4.35 -2.93
C GLU A 35 -10.83 3.91 -2.98
N ARG A 36 -10.07 4.23 -1.93
CA ARG A 36 -8.68 3.75 -1.80
C ARG A 36 -8.58 2.23 -1.74
N ILE A 37 -9.45 1.61 -0.94
CA ILE A 37 -9.52 0.14 -0.82
C ILE A 37 -9.87 -0.48 -2.16
N GLU A 38 -10.83 0.08 -2.88
CA GLU A 38 -11.24 -0.43 -4.19
C GLU A 38 -10.13 -0.31 -5.22
N THR A 39 -9.44 0.84 -5.28
CA THR A 39 -8.28 1.00 -6.17
C THR A 39 -7.16 0.03 -5.81
N LEU A 40 -6.90 -0.18 -4.52
CA LEU A 40 -5.90 -1.15 -4.07
C LEU A 40 -6.28 -2.58 -4.47
N ARG A 41 -7.55 -2.97 -4.37
CA ARG A 41 -8.04 -4.26 -4.87
C ARG A 41 -7.80 -4.42 -6.36
N GLN A 42 -8.12 -3.42 -7.17
CA GLN A 42 -7.87 -3.44 -8.61
C GLN A 42 -6.38 -3.63 -8.93
N ILE A 43 -5.50 -2.96 -8.20
CA ILE A 43 -4.05 -3.15 -8.30
C ILE A 43 -3.69 -4.62 -8.01
N LEU A 44 -4.23 -5.21 -6.96
CA LEU A 44 -3.97 -6.60 -6.57
C LEU A 44 -4.59 -7.61 -7.54
N GLU A 45 -5.78 -7.35 -8.04
CA GLU A 45 -6.46 -8.18 -9.03
C GLU A 45 -5.70 -8.24 -10.35
N THR A 46 -4.99 -7.18 -10.71
CA THR A 46 -4.07 -7.19 -11.85
C THR A 46 -3.01 -8.29 -11.72
N LYS A 47 -2.59 -8.60 -10.49
CA LYS A 47 -1.73 -9.76 -10.20
C LYS A 47 -2.49 -11.09 -10.33
N ILE A 48 -3.72 -11.18 -9.83
CA ILE A 48 -4.43 -12.45 -9.59
C ILE A 48 -5.19 -12.94 -10.81
N ASN A 49 -5.91 -12.07 -11.51
CA ASN A 49 -6.94 -12.47 -12.49
C ASN A 49 -6.47 -12.67 -13.93
N ASN A 50 -5.24 -12.35 -14.25
CA ASN A 50 -4.76 -12.44 -15.63
C ASN A 50 -4.35 -13.88 -16.04
N LYS A 51 -5.24 -14.89 -15.82
CA LYS A 51 -4.97 -16.29 -16.13
C LYS A 51 -4.76 -16.59 -17.63
N GLN A 52 -5.08 -15.69 -18.53
CA GLN A 52 -5.06 -15.92 -19.98
C GLN A 52 -4.10 -15.03 -20.79
N SER A 53 -3.44 -14.05 -20.21
CA SER A 53 -2.47 -13.25 -20.96
C SER A 53 -1.04 -13.71 -20.70
N HIS A 54 -0.19 -13.65 -21.72
CA HIS A 54 1.27 -13.78 -21.63
C HIS A 54 1.90 -12.62 -20.81
N ASN A 55 1.19 -12.11 -19.82
CA ASN A 55 1.56 -10.93 -19.09
C ASN A 55 2.58 -11.30 -18.01
N LYS A 56 3.80 -10.75 -18.14
CA LYS A 56 4.91 -10.96 -17.22
C LYS A 56 4.60 -10.59 -15.76
N PHE A 57 3.59 -9.73 -15.52
CA PHE A 57 3.15 -9.37 -14.17
C PHE A 57 2.76 -10.55 -13.29
N LYS A 58 2.19 -11.56 -13.90
CA LYS A 58 1.61 -12.71 -13.19
C LYS A 58 2.64 -13.63 -12.56
N ASN A 59 3.80 -13.68 -13.20
CA ASN A 59 4.89 -14.56 -12.82
C ASN A 59 6.00 -13.79 -12.11
N SER A 60 5.70 -12.58 -11.62
CA SER A 60 6.70 -11.80 -10.90
C SER A 60 7.05 -12.45 -9.57
N ASP A 61 8.35 -12.59 -9.34
CA ASP A 61 8.90 -13.12 -8.09
C ASP A 61 8.65 -12.13 -6.93
N TYR A 62 8.65 -10.83 -7.25
CA TYR A 62 8.40 -9.76 -6.28
C TYR A 62 7.44 -8.74 -6.85
N TRP A 63 6.57 -8.21 -5.99
CA TRP A 63 5.63 -7.16 -6.34
C TRP A 63 5.67 -6.05 -5.31
N LEU A 64 5.93 -4.83 -5.79
CA LEU A 64 6.08 -3.66 -4.94
C LEU A 64 4.99 -2.64 -5.28
N ILE A 65 4.28 -2.18 -4.25
CA ILE A 65 3.35 -1.06 -4.37
C ILE A 65 4.00 0.16 -3.73
N LEU A 66 4.10 1.24 -4.49
CA LEU A 66 4.89 2.41 -4.13
C LEU A 66 4.05 3.68 -4.18
N ARG A 67 4.46 4.69 -3.43
CA ARG A 67 4.02 6.06 -3.43
C ARG A 67 2.91 6.36 -2.41
N ASP A 68 2.23 7.50 -2.59
CA ASP A 68 1.23 8.00 -1.64
C ASP A 68 -0.11 7.29 -1.81
N LEU A 69 -0.37 6.30 -0.95
CA LEU A 69 -1.62 5.57 -0.92
C LEU A 69 -2.73 6.32 -0.16
N ASN A 70 -2.42 7.47 0.45
CA ASN A 70 -3.35 8.37 1.13
C ASN A 70 -4.18 7.74 2.27
N PHE A 71 -3.80 6.58 2.80
CA PHE A 71 -4.43 6.05 4.00
C PHE A 71 -4.16 6.97 5.21
N ARG A 72 -5.06 6.98 6.16
CA ARG A 72 -5.08 7.93 7.27
C ARG A 72 -5.12 7.22 8.61
N ILE A 73 -4.62 7.91 9.63
CA ILE A 73 -4.77 7.48 11.02
C ILE A 73 -6.17 7.87 11.53
N GLU A 74 -6.94 6.89 11.97
CA GLU A 74 -8.32 7.08 12.47
C GLU A 74 -8.35 7.27 13.97
N THR A 75 -7.80 8.41 14.41
CA THR A 75 -7.93 8.87 15.79
C THR A 75 -8.00 10.40 15.84
N SER A 76 -8.23 10.97 17.01
CA SER A 76 -8.19 12.43 17.18
C SER A 76 -6.77 12.94 17.06
N PHE A 77 -6.64 14.23 16.65
CA PHE A 77 -5.34 14.87 16.55
C PHE A 77 -4.57 14.81 17.87
N ASP A 78 -5.25 15.10 19.01
CA ASP A 78 -4.60 15.14 20.33
C ASP A 78 -4.05 13.78 20.75
N ILE A 79 -4.79 12.71 20.45
CA ILE A 79 -4.33 11.32 20.72
C ILE A 79 -3.12 11.00 19.85
N ALA A 80 -3.23 11.22 18.52
CA ALA A 80 -2.14 10.97 17.60
C ALA A 80 -0.88 11.76 17.96
N PHE A 81 -1.04 13.05 18.27
CA PHE A 81 0.05 13.95 18.66
C PHE A 81 0.76 13.44 19.92
N ARG A 82 0.00 13.09 20.97
CA ARG A 82 0.55 12.54 22.21
C ARG A 82 1.33 11.25 21.97
N MET A 83 0.77 10.33 21.17
CA MET A 83 1.44 9.05 20.84
C MET A 83 2.74 9.28 20.07
N ILE A 84 2.77 10.26 19.16
CA ILE A 84 3.99 10.64 18.43
C ILE A 84 5.04 11.21 19.41
N GLN A 85 4.65 12.10 20.30
CA GLN A 85 5.56 12.68 21.31
C GLN A 85 6.18 11.60 22.22
N ASN A 86 5.39 10.59 22.56
CA ASN A 86 5.82 9.45 23.37
C ASN A 86 6.56 8.36 22.56
N LYS A 87 6.70 8.51 21.23
CA LYS A 87 7.28 7.51 20.33
C LYS A 87 6.53 6.17 20.33
N GLU A 88 5.23 6.21 20.60
CA GLU A 88 4.33 5.05 20.63
C GLU A 88 3.87 4.65 19.20
N TYR A 89 4.81 4.56 18.24
CA TYR A 89 4.49 4.37 16.81
C TYR A 89 3.81 3.03 16.53
N ARG A 90 4.20 1.96 17.26
CA ARG A 90 3.60 0.63 17.13
C ARG A 90 2.12 0.60 17.53
N ASP A 91 1.74 1.42 18.49
CA ASP A 91 0.35 1.54 18.92
C ASP A 91 -0.43 2.49 18.01
N LEU A 92 0.21 3.56 17.54
CA LEU A 92 -0.39 4.49 16.59
C LEU A 92 -0.77 3.82 15.27
N ILE A 93 0.04 2.87 14.76
CA ILE A 93 -0.24 2.16 13.50
C ILE A 93 -1.52 1.32 13.58
N ARG A 94 -1.99 0.94 14.76
CA ARG A 94 -3.26 0.22 14.92
C ARG A 94 -4.49 1.06 14.54
N TYR A 95 -4.33 2.37 14.44
CA TYR A 95 -5.35 3.30 13.96
C TYR A 95 -5.19 3.62 12.47
N ASP A 96 -4.18 3.05 11.80
CA ASP A 96 -3.96 3.25 10.37
C ASP A 96 -4.98 2.46 9.54
N GLN A 97 -5.65 3.14 8.62
CA GLN A 97 -6.68 2.56 7.75
C GLN A 97 -6.14 1.39 6.93
N PHE A 98 -4.92 1.48 6.43
CA PHE A 98 -4.30 0.42 5.65
C PHE A 98 -4.00 -0.81 6.52
N TYR A 99 -3.41 -0.59 7.69
CA TYR A 99 -3.13 -1.68 8.65
C TYR A 99 -4.41 -2.41 9.07
N VAL A 100 -5.48 -1.66 9.40
CA VAL A 100 -6.78 -2.24 9.77
C VAL A 100 -7.36 -3.04 8.61
N TYR A 101 -7.24 -2.52 7.38
CA TYR A 101 -7.69 -3.22 6.18
C TYR A 101 -6.91 -4.51 5.92
N CYS A 102 -5.58 -4.47 5.95
CA CYS A 102 -4.73 -5.65 5.77
C CYS A 102 -5.03 -6.77 6.77
N LYS A 103 -5.44 -6.43 8.00
CA LYS A 103 -5.81 -7.43 9.00
C LYS A 103 -7.17 -8.07 8.77
N ARG A 104 -8.09 -7.38 8.10
CA ARG A 104 -9.45 -7.85 7.83
C ARG A 104 -9.56 -8.68 6.56
N GLU A 105 -8.76 -8.35 5.56
CA GLU A 105 -8.87 -8.93 4.22
C GLU A 105 -7.79 -10.00 4.00
N LYS A 106 -8.24 -11.23 3.73
CA LYS A 106 -7.35 -12.37 3.49
C LYS A 106 -6.48 -12.20 2.25
N ASP A 107 -6.95 -11.44 1.27
CA ASP A 107 -6.25 -11.22 -0.01
C ASP A 107 -4.95 -10.42 0.16
N LEU A 108 -4.86 -9.66 1.24
CA LEU A 108 -3.66 -8.89 1.61
C LEU A 108 -2.78 -9.58 2.66
N ALA A 109 -3.10 -10.78 3.08
CA ALA A 109 -2.30 -11.53 4.06
C ALA A 109 -0.85 -11.78 3.59
N LEU A 110 -0.60 -11.70 2.29
CA LEU A 110 0.73 -11.82 1.67
C LEU A 110 1.47 -10.48 1.58
N ALA A 111 0.79 -9.35 1.80
CA ALA A 111 1.43 -8.04 1.77
C ALA A 111 2.27 -7.83 3.03
N LYS A 112 3.52 -7.44 2.83
CA LYS A 112 4.44 -7.09 3.92
C LYS A 112 4.78 -5.62 3.83
N GLU A 113 4.51 -4.91 4.90
CA GLU A 113 4.97 -3.54 5.11
C GLU A 113 6.24 -3.57 5.96
N GLY A 114 7.19 -2.70 5.64
CA GLY A 114 8.36 -2.49 6.48
C GLY A 114 7.98 -1.97 7.86
N GLU A 115 8.75 -2.30 8.89
CA GLU A 115 8.50 -1.81 10.25
C GLU A 115 8.63 -0.28 10.31
N ILE A 116 7.58 0.39 10.76
CA ILE A 116 7.57 1.85 10.96
C ILE A 116 8.02 2.13 12.40
N ASN A 117 9.30 2.46 12.57
CA ASN A 117 9.93 2.76 13.85
C ASN A 117 10.57 4.14 13.91
N PHE A 118 10.20 5.02 13.00
CA PHE A 118 10.71 6.38 12.88
C PHE A 118 9.59 7.40 13.01
N HIS A 119 9.95 8.66 13.31
CA HIS A 119 8.97 9.76 13.38
C HIS A 119 8.28 9.93 12.02
N PRO A 120 6.94 9.92 11.96
CA PRO A 120 6.23 10.04 10.69
C PRO A 120 6.56 11.38 10.02
N PRO A 121 7.06 11.38 8.79
CA PRO A 121 7.24 12.59 8.00
C PRO A 121 5.88 13.14 7.56
N ILE A 122 5.84 14.41 7.19
CA ILE A 122 4.61 15.09 6.73
C ILE A 122 4.02 14.39 5.49
N ASN A 123 4.88 13.78 4.65
CA ASN A 123 4.48 13.01 3.48
C ASN A 123 5.20 11.67 3.48
N MET A 124 4.54 10.62 3.91
CA MET A 124 5.11 9.28 3.92
C MET A 124 4.83 8.55 2.61
N CYS A 125 5.90 8.12 1.91
CA CYS A 125 5.78 7.14 0.84
C CYS A 125 5.77 5.75 1.46
N LEU A 126 4.67 5.03 1.27
CA LEU A 126 4.56 3.64 1.68
C LEU A 126 5.16 2.73 0.61
N VAL A 127 5.95 1.76 1.04
CA VAL A 127 6.44 0.67 0.19
C VAL A 127 5.89 -0.64 0.72
N LEU A 128 5.02 -1.27 -0.06
CA LEU A 128 4.49 -2.59 0.20
C LEU A 128 5.21 -3.61 -0.67
N ILE A 129 5.71 -4.67 -0.06
CA ILE A 129 6.31 -5.80 -0.76
C ILE A 129 5.33 -6.97 -0.66
N ILE A 130 4.91 -7.49 -1.81
CA ILE A 130 4.11 -8.71 -1.90
C ILE A 130 5.00 -9.78 -2.53
N ILE A 131 5.19 -10.87 -1.84
CA ILE A 131 6.03 -12.01 -2.26
C ILE A 131 5.12 -13.14 -2.72
#